data_f8f56eed35c2f0bbdb99067d935efbbe
#
_entry.id   f8f56eed35c2f0bbdb99067d935efbbe
#
_cell.length_a   1.000
_cell.length_b   1.000
_cell.length_c   1.000
_cell.angle_alpha   90.00
_cell.angle_beta   90.00
_cell.angle_gamma   90.00
#
_symmetry.space_group_name_H-M   'P 1'
#
loop_
_entity.id
_entity.type
_entity.pdbx_description
1 polymer ?
#
loop_
_entity_poly.entity_id
_entity_poly.type
_entity_poly.pdbx_seq_one_letter_code
_entity_poly.pdbx_strand_id
1 'polypeptide(L)'
;MTQPLVGKQILIVEDEQVFRSLLDSWFSSLGATTVLAADGVDALELLGGFTPDLMICDIAMPRMNGLKLLEHIRNRGDQTPVLVISATENMADIAKALRLGVEDVLLKPVKDLNRLREMVFACLYPSMFNSRVEEEERLFRDWDAMVDNPAAAAKLLQELQPPVQQVISQCRVNYRQLV
;
A
#
# COMPACT_ATOMS: atom_id res chain seq x y z
N MET A 1 -20.17 -7.89 2.04
CA MET A 1 -18.95 -7.16 1.58
C MET A 1 -17.86 -7.51 2.56
N THR A 2 -16.74 -8.03 2.09
CA THR A 2 -15.58 -8.31 2.96
C THR A 2 -14.98 -7.00 3.43
N GLN A 3 -14.81 -6.83 4.75
CA GLN A 3 -14.13 -5.70 5.36
C GLN A 3 -12.68 -6.15 5.67
N PRO A 4 -11.74 -5.90 4.77
CA PRO A 4 -10.42 -6.53 4.80
C PRO A 4 -9.49 -5.97 5.90
N LEU A 5 -9.86 -4.87 6.54
CA LEU A 5 -9.07 -4.22 7.60
C LEU A 5 -9.73 -4.31 8.98
N VAL A 6 -10.66 -5.25 9.19
CA VAL A 6 -11.27 -5.47 10.52
C VAL A 6 -10.20 -5.78 11.55
N GLY A 7 -10.25 -5.07 12.68
CA GLY A 7 -9.30 -5.21 13.79
C GLY A 7 -7.97 -4.47 13.58
N LYS A 8 -7.79 -3.78 12.46
CA LYS A 8 -6.61 -2.94 12.22
C LYS A 8 -6.84 -1.53 12.73
N GLN A 9 -5.81 -0.97 13.37
CA GLN A 9 -5.78 0.37 13.92
C GLN A 9 -4.87 1.25 13.06
N ILE A 10 -5.39 2.33 12.51
CA ILE A 10 -4.66 3.22 11.60
C ILE A 10 -4.62 4.63 12.17
N LEU A 11 -3.41 5.17 12.36
CA LEU A 11 -3.23 6.56 12.71
C LEU A 11 -3.12 7.40 11.43
N ILE A 12 -3.97 8.41 11.30
CA ILE A 12 -3.96 9.36 10.18
C ILE A 12 -3.48 10.71 10.70
N VAL A 13 -2.35 11.17 10.19
CA VAL A 13 -1.70 12.44 10.58
C VAL A 13 -1.72 13.36 9.37
N GLU A 14 -2.65 14.33 9.38
CA GLU A 14 -2.96 15.18 8.23
C GLU A 14 -3.56 16.50 8.73
N ASP A 15 -3.05 17.63 8.33
CA ASP A 15 -3.56 18.94 8.78
C ASP A 15 -4.81 19.40 8.00
N GLU A 16 -4.94 19.00 6.73
CA GLU A 16 -6.10 19.33 5.93
C GLU A 16 -7.32 18.51 6.36
N GLN A 17 -8.28 19.15 7.03
CA GLN A 17 -9.45 18.48 7.61
C GLN A 17 -10.25 17.67 6.57
N VAL A 18 -10.42 18.21 5.36
CA VAL A 18 -11.23 17.57 4.31
C VAL A 18 -10.56 16.26 3.87
N PHE A 19 -9.26 16.30 3.62
CA PHE A 19 -8.52 15.11 3.20
C PHE A 19 -8.40 14.08 4.34
N ARG A 20 -8.16 14.54 5.59
CA ARG A 20 -8.18 13.68 6.78
C ARG A 20 -9.50 12.94 6.95
N SER A 21 -10.64 13.64 6.77
CA SER A 21 -11.98 13.02 6.85
C SER A 21 -12.26 12.07 5.70
N LEU A 22 -11.72 12.33 4.50
CA LEU A 22 -11.81 11.42 3.36
C LEU A 22 -11.10 10.11 3.65
N LEU A 23 -9.86 10.17 4.15
CA LEU A 23 -9.09 8.99 4.52
C LEU A 23 -9.76 8.21 5.65
N ASP A 24 -10.25 8.90 6.69
CA ASP A 24 -11.01 8.30 7.78
C ASP A 24 -12.21 7.51 7.28
N SER A 25 -13.06 8.14 6.47
CA SER A 25 -14.23 7.49 5.88
C SER A 25 -13.86 6.28 5.02
N TRP A 26 -12.80 6.41 4.24
CA TRP A 26 -12.34 5.34 3.37
C TRP A 26 -11.82 4.13 4.17
N PHE A 27 -10.94 4.35 5.15
CA PHE A 27 -10.42 3.26 5.99
C PHE A 27 -11.51 2.61 6.84
N SER A 28 -12.42 3.43 7.40
CA SER A 28 -13.59 2.93 8.15
C SER A 28 -14.49 2.05 7.27
N SER A 29 -14.67 2.40 5.99
CA SER A 29 -15.44 1.57 5.05
C SER A 29 -14.80 0.20 4.79
N LEU A 30 -13.48 0.09 4.94
CA LEU A 30 -12.71 -1.15 4.85
C LEU A 30 -12.68 -1.94 6.17
N GLY A 31 -13.27 -1.40 7.25
CA GLY A 31 -13.38 -2.04 8.56
C GLY A 31 -12.25 -1.71 9.54
N ALA A 32 -11.35 -0.78 9.20
CA ALA A 32 -10.32 -0.33 10.14
C ALA A 32 -10.90 0.59 11.21
N THR A 33 -10.26 0.63 12.38
CA THR A 33 -10.44 1.67 13.38
C THR A 33 -9.39 2.76 13.14
N THR A 34 -9.84 4.00 12.97
CA THR A 34 -8.96 5.14 12.70
C THR A 34 -8.80 6.02 13.92
N VAL A 35 -7.61 6.57 14.10
CA VAL A 35 -7.29 7.62 15.05
C VAL A 35 -6.72 8.81 14.27
N LEU A 36 -7.16 10.01 14.56
CA LEU A 36 -6.86 11.20 13.77
C LEU A 36 -5.97 12.16 14.54
N ALA A 37 -4.95 12.68 13.91
CA ALA A 37 -4.07 13.74 14.39
C ALA A 37 -4.02 14.88 13.37
N ALA A 38 -4.01 16.12 13.82
CA ALA A 38 -3.94 17.28 12.94
C ALA A 38 -2.51 17.70 12.58
N ASP A 39 -1.51 17.17 13.28
CA ASP A 39 -0.08 17.37 13.01
C ASP A 39 0.79 16.42 13.84
N GLY A 40 2.12 16.58 13.73
CA GLY A 40 3.05 15.69 14.41
C GLY A 40 3.05 15.81 15.94
N VAL A 41 2.61 16.93 16.53
CA VAL A 41 2.51 17.09 18.00
C VAL A 41 1.36 16.25 18.52
N ASP A 42 0.17 16.40 17.92
CA ASP A 42 -1.01 15.60 18.25
C ASP A 42 -0.72 14.10 18.09
N ALA A 43 -0.02 13.75 16.99
CA ALA A 43 0.36 12.35 16.74
C ALA A 43 1.27 11.79 17.84
N LEU A 44 2.28 12.56 18.32
CA LEU A 44 3.17 12.10 19.40
C LEU A 44 2.44 11.92 20.73
N GLU A 45 1.45 12.78 21.03
CA GLU A 45 0.61 12.65 22.22
C GLU A 45 -0.20 11.34 22.17
N LEU A 46 -0.83 11.05 21.03
CA LEU A 46 -1.59 9.81 20.82
C LEU A 46 -0.69 8.56 20.92
N LEU A 47 0.48 8.59 20.28
CA LEU A 47 1.45 7.48 20.30
C LEU A 47 2.03 7.21 21.70
N GLY A 48 1.85 8.11 22.68
CA GLY A 48 2.22 7.88 24.07
C GLY A 48 1.41 6.79 24.76
N GLY A 49 0.23 6.47 24.29
CA GLY A 49 -0.67 5.43 24.85
C GLY A 49 -1.32 4.52 23.81
N PHE A 50 -0.88 4.59 22.56
CA PHE A 50 -1.49 3.90 21.43
C PHE A 50 -0.42 3.42 20.45
N THR A 51 -0.53 2.19 19.98
CA THR A 51 0.36 1.62 18.95
C THR A 51 -0.47 1.24 17.74
N PRO A 52 -0.43 2.02 16.64
CA PRO A 52 -1.16 1.69 15.42
C PRO A 52 -0.49 0.54 14.65
N ASP A 53 -1.29 -0.20 13.88
CA ASP A 53 -0.77 -1.18 12.92
C ASP A 53 -0.14 -0.48 11.69
N LEU A 54 -0.59 0.74 11.37
CA LEU A 54 -0.11 1.55 10.25
C LEU A 54 -0.33 3.03 10.56
N MET A 55 0.62 3.86 10.17
CA MET A 55 0.47 5.32 10.17
C MET A 55 0.44 5.85 8.73
N ILE A 56 -0.54 6.70 8.44
CA ILE A 56 -0.58 7.53 7.23
C ILE A 56 -0.18 8.93 7.64
N CYS A 57 0.84 9.51 7.00
CA CYS A 57 1.41 10.77 7.44
C CYS A 57 1.66 11.74 6.28
N ASP A 58 1.19 12.99 6.39
CA ASP A 58 1.67 14.07 5.53
C ASP A 58 3.03 14.58 6.01
N ILE A 59 3.83 15.09 5.09
CA ILE A 59 5.10 15.77 5.40
C ILE A 59 4.86 17.21 5.80
N ALA A 60 4.03 17.94 5.06
CA ALA A 60 3.88 19.39 5.18
C ALA A 60 2.76 19.77 6.15
N MET A 61 3.05 19.81 7.44
CA MET A 61 2.07 20.15 8.49
C MET A 61 2.60 21.24 9.42
N PRO A 62 1.69 22.04 10.06
CA PRO A 62 2.07 23.05 11.04
C PRO A 62 2.65 22.42 12.33
N ARG A 63 3.16 23.24 13.23
CA ARG A 63 3.75 22.90 14.53
C ARG A 63 4.90 21.87 14.42
N MET A 64 4.59 20.64 14.00
CA MET A 64 5.57 19.57 13.73
C MET A 64 5.24 18.90 12.41
N ASN A 65 6.16 18.98 11.45
CA ASN A 65 6.05 18.32 10.17
C ASN A 65 6.28 16.80 10.28
N GLY A 66 5.83 16.06 9.25
CA GLY A 66 5.90 14.61 9.22
C GLY A 66 7.33 14.05 9.34
N LEU A 67 8.33 14.71 8.75
CA LEU A 67 9.73 14.25 8.85
C LEU A 67 10.25 14.32 10.28
N LYS A 68 9.91 15.38 11.03
CA LYS A 68 10.29 15.49 12.46
C LYS A 68 9.55 14.47 13.30
N LEU A 69 8.26 14.21 13.01
CA LEU A 69 7.51 13.15 13.65
C LEU A 69 8.19 11.79 13.44
N LEU A 70 8.54 11.46 12.20
CA LEU A 70 9.24 10.21 11.84
C LEU A 70 10.57 10.09 12.59
N GLU A 71 11.40 11.14 12.64
CA GLU A 71 12.64 11.14 13.41
C GLU A 71 12.39 10.83 14.89
N HIS A 72 11.35 11.42 15.50
CA HIS A 72 11.03 11.18 16.90
C HIS A 72 10.63 9.74 17.19
N ILE A 73 9.76 9.16 16.37
CA ILE A 73 9.30 7.79 16.60
C ILE A 73 10.41 6.77 16.33
N ARG A 74 11.21 6.95 15.28
CA ARG A 74 12.35 6.07 14.99
C ARG A 74 13.44 6.15 16.06
N ASN A 75 13.72 7.34 16.61
CA ASN A 75 14.67 7.51 17.72
C ASN A 75 14.20 6.84 19.02
N ARG A 76 12.90 6.58 19.17
CA ARG A 76 12.35 5.79 20.29
C ARG A 76 12.30 4.29 20.02
N GLY A 77 12.79 3.85 18.86
CA GLY A 77 12.77 2.44 18.44
C GLY A 77 11.41 1.97 17.91
N ASP A 78 10.46 2.88 17.71
CA ASP A 78 9.16 2.55 17.13
C ASP A 78 9.33 2.20 15.64
N GLN A 79 8.91 1.00 15.26
CA GLN A 79 8.99 0.45 13.91
C GLN A 79 7.61 0.38 13.22
N THR A 80 6.62 1.08 13.75
CA THR A 80 5.29 1.16 13.10
C THR A 80 5.45 1.46 11.61
N PRO A 81 4.84 0.66 10.72
CA PRO A 81 4.84 0.93 9.29
C PRO A 81 4.24 2.31 9.00
N VAL A 82 4.88 3.07 8.13
CA VAL A 82 4.43 4.42 7.76
C VAL A 82 4.34 4.56 6.26
N LEU A 83 3.17 4.98 5.77
CA LEU A 83 2.98 5.46 4.42
C LEU A 83 2.90 6.98 4.44
N VAL A 84 3.67 7.63 3.59
CA VAL A 84 3.62 9.08 3.42
C VAL A 84 2.68 9.42 2.28
N ILE A 85 1.75 10.37 2.49
CA ILE A 85 0.91 10.94 1.44
C ILE A 85 1.09 12.46 1.49
N SER A 86 1.83 13.04 0.54
CA SER A 86 2.19 14.44 0.60
C SER A 86 2.08 15.18 -0.72
N ALA A 87 1.82 16.49 -0.63
CA ALA A 87 1.85 17.40 -1.76
C ALA A 87 3.26 17.88 -2.11
N THR A 88 4.28 17.54 -1.31
CA THR A 88 5.65 17.98 -1.58
C THR A 88 6.24 17.27 -2.80
N GLU A 89 6.78 18.05 -3.71
CA GLU A 89 7.60 17.57 -4.83
C GLU A 89 9.10 17.69 -4.52
N ASN A 90 9.46 18.09 -3.30
CA ASN A 90 10.85 18.23 -2.89
C ASN A 90 11.50 16.85 -2.73
N MET A 91 12.33 16.48 -3.66
CA MET A 91 13.04 15.19 -3.68
C MET A 91 13.92 14.97 -2.44
N ALA A 92 14.42 16.05 -1.81
CA ALA A 92 15.21 15.91 -0.58
C ALA A 92 14.35 15.45 0.60
N ASP A 93 13.11 15.93 0.70
CA ASP A 93 12.16 15.51 1.74
C ASP A 93 11.70 14.06 1.52
N ILE A 94 11.41 13.70 0.27
CA ILE A 94 11.06 12.32 -0.11
C ILE A 94 12.22 11.37 0.22
N ALA A 95 13.44 11.71 -0.19
CA ALA A 95 14.62 10.91 0.10
C ALA A 95 14.90 10.79 1.60
N LYS A 96 14.61 11.85 2.38
CA LYS A 96 14.72 11.82 3.83
C LYS A 96 13.69 10.90 4.47
N ALA A 97 12.42 10.95 4.03
CA ALA A 97 11.37 10.05 4.49
C ALA A 97 11.77 8.57 4.25
N LEU A 98 12.24 8.24 3.04
CA LEU A 98 12.69 6.88 2.71
C LEU A 98 13.87 6.43 3.59
N ARG A 99 14.84 7.32 3.87
CA ARG A 99 15.94 7.01 4.82
C ARG A 99 15.47 6.79 6.25
N LEU A 100 14.36 7.39 6.65
CA LEU A 100 13.71 7.18 7.95
C LEU A 100 12.88 5.90 8.00
N GLY A 101 12.90 5.10 6.93
CA GLY A 101 12.25 3.81 6.87
C GLY A 101 10.72 3.90 6.75
N VAL A 102 10.21 4.82 5.93
CA VAL A 102 8.82 4.75 5.49
C VAL A 102 8.69 3.67 4.43
N GLU A 103 7.54 3.02 4.40
CA GLU A 103 7.29 1.92 3.45
C GLU A 103 7.18 2.42 2.00
N ASP A 104 6.49 3.55 1.81
CA ASP A 104 6.37 4.18 0.49
C ASP A 104 5.90 5.65 0.62
N VAL A 105 5.97 6.38 -0.50
CA VAL A 105 5.53 7.78 -0.61
C VAL A 105 4.56 7.93 -1.77
N LEU A 106 3.35 8.41 -1.47
CA LEU A 106 2.32 8.72 -2.45
C LEU A 106 2.15 10.24 -2.57
N LEU A 107 2.20 10.75 -3.79
CA LEU A 107 2.03 12.19 -4.05
C LEU A 107 0.53 12.56 -4.15
N LYS A 108 0.15 13.68 -3.54
CA LYS A 108 -1.17 14.30 -3.73
C LYS A 108 -1.23 14.98 -5.12
N PRO A 109 -2.37 14.99 -5.82
CA PRO A 109 -3.65 14.41 -5.42
C PRO A 109 -3.67 12.89 -5.58
N VAL A 110 -4.25 12.19 -4.61
CA VAL A 110 -4.43 10.73 -4.67
C VAL A 110 -5.54 10.42 -5.68
N LYS A 111 -5.15 10.13 -6.91
CA LYS A 111 -6.08 9.85 -8.02
C LYS A 111 -6.50 8.38 -8.08
N ASP A 112 -5.66 7.49 -7.58
CA ASP A 112 -5.87 6.05 -7.62
C ASP A 112 -5.92 5.46 -6.20
N LEU A 113 -7.13 5.27 -5.71
CA LEU A 113 -7.38 4.63 -4.41
C LEU A 113 -7.04 3.12 -4.42
N ASN A 114 -6.98 2.48 -5.60
CA ASN A 114 -6.54 1.08 -5.68
C ASN A 114 -5.05 0.97 -5.34
N ARG A 115 -4.24 1.90 -5.86
CA ARG A 115 -2.82 1.95 -5.50
C ARG A 115 -2.62 2.17 -4.00
N LEU A 116 -3.34 3.13 -3.39
CA LEU A 116 -3.29 3.33 -1.95
C LEU A 116 -3.67 2.05 -1.19
N ARG A 117 -4.71 1.35 -1.65
CA ARG A 117 -5.12 0.08 -1.07
C ARG A 117 -4.02 -0.97 -1.14
N GLU A 118 -3.38 -1.14 -2.29
CA GLU A 118 -2.28 -2.09 -2.48
C GLU A 118 -1.11 -1.80 -1.54
N MET A 119 -0.71 -0.53 -1.41
CA MET A 119 0.34 -0.12 -0.48
C MET A 119 -0.02 -0.42 0.98
N VAL A 120 -1.23 -0.11 1.40
CA VAL A 120 -1.74 -0.41 2.75
C VAL A 120 -1.72 -1.92 3.02
N PHE A 121 -2.16 -2.73 2.06
CA PHE A 121 -2.15 -4.19 2.19
C PHE A 121 -0.73 -4.75 2.25
N ALA A 122 0.21 -4.22 1.45
CA ALA A 122 1.61 -4.61 1.50
C ALA A 122 2.23 -4.36 2.89
N CYS A 123 1.90 -3.22 3.51
CA CYS A 123 2.36 -2.89 4.86
C CYS A 123 1.74 -3.78 5.94
N LEU A 124 0.43 -4.01 5.87
CA LEU A 124 -0.30 -4.74 6.91
C LEU A 124 -0.21 -6.26 6.80
N TYR A 125 0.05 -6.76 5.60
CA TYR A 125 0.08 -8.20 5.29
C TYR A 125 1.29 -8.58 4.42
N PRO A 126 2.53 -8.28 4.86
CA PRO A 126 3.74 -8.46 4.03
C PRO A 126 3.93 -9.91 3.57
N SER A 127 3.54 -10.90 4.37
CA SER A 127 3.65 -12.32 3.98
C SER A 127 2.78 -12.69 2.79
N MET A 128 1.59 -12.07 2.67
CA MET A 128 0.70 -12.31 1.52
C MET A 128 1.20 -11.60 0.27
N PHE A 129 1.88 -10.47 0.44
CA PHE A 129 2.42 -9.70 -0.67
C PHE A 129 3.70 -10.34 -1.21
N ASN A 130 4.60 -10.77 -0.34
CA ASN A 130 5.85 -11.44 -0.72
C ASN A 130 5.59 -12.75 -1.48
N SER A 131 4.58 -13.53 -1.08
CA SER A 131 4.23 -14.76 -1.82
C SER A 131 3.78 -14.50 -3.26
N ARG A 132 3.09 -13.38 -3.52
CA ARG A 132 2.72 -12.98 -4.89
C ARG A 132 3.94 -12.53 -5.70
N VAL A 133 4.83 -11.76 -5.10
CA VAL A 133 6.08 -11.33 -5.75
C VAL A 133 6.98 -12.52 -6.06
N GLU A 134 7.13 -13.46 -5.13
CA GLU A 134 7.89 -14.70 -5.35
C GLU A 134 7.27 -15.58 -6.46
N GLU A 135 5.94 -15.62 -6.55
CA GLU A 135 5.25 -16.36 -7.61
C GLU A 135 5.41 -15.66 -8.97
N GLU A 136 5.32 -14.32 -9.03
CA GLU A 136 5.60 -13.57 -10.25
C GLU A 136 7.08 -13.70 -10.67
N GLU A 137 8.05 -13.59 -9.75
CA GLU A 137 9.45 -13.80 -10.04
C GLU A 137 9.77 -15.23 -10.47
N ARG A 138 9.04 -16.22 -9.93
CA ARG A 138 9.16 -17.60 -10.39
C ARG A 138 8.67 -17.74 -11.83
N LEU A 139 7.53 -17.14 -12.16
CA LEU A 139 7.00 -17.12 -13.51
C LEU A 139 7.97 -16.44 -14.50
N PHE A 140 8.61 -15.34 -14.10
CA PHE A 140 9.61 -14.67 -14.93
C PHE A 140 10.88 -15.52 -15.12
N ARG A 141 11.38 -16.17 -14.07
CA ARG A 141 12.51 -17.11 -14.20
C ARG A 141 12.18 -18.31 -15.09
N ASP A 142 10.97 -18.83 -14.97
CA ASP A 142 10.49 -19.91 -15.80
C ASP A 142 10.32 -19.46 -17.25
N TRP A 143 9.95 -18.19 -17.48
CA TRP A 143 9.88 -17.58 -18.81
C TRP A 143 11.25 -17.47 -19.48
N ASP A 144 12.28 -16.99 -18.78
CA ASP A 144 13.65 -16.92 -19.32
C ASP A 144 14.19 -18.32 -19.65
N ALA A 145 13.90 -19.30 -18.81
CA ALA A 145 14.27 -20.72 -19.10
C ALA A 145 13.51 -21.30 -20.30
N MET A 146 12.38 -20.73 -20.68
CA MET A 146 11.56 -21.18 -21.82
C MET A 146 12.03 -20.61 -23.16
N VAL A 147 12.63 -19.43 -23.18
CA VAL A 147 13.14 -18.81 -24.42
C VAL A 147 14.12 -19.76 -25.11
N ASP A 148 14.83 -20.56 -24.32
CA ASP A 148 15.81 -21.54 -24.82
C ASP A 148 15.25 -22.99 -24.94
N ASN A 149 14.00 -23.26 -24.52
CA ASN A 149 13.42 -24.62 -24.55
C ASN A 149 11.92 -24.64 -24.94
N PRO A 150 11.62 -24.87 -26.24
CA PRO A 150 10.23 -24.88 -26.73
C PRO A 150 9.31 -25.94 -26.08
N ALA A 151 9.88 -27.03 -25.55
CA ALA A 151 9.10 -28.07 -24.88
C ALA A 151 8.65 -27.65 -23.47
N ALA A 152 9.46 -26.86 -22.77
CA ALA A 152 9.10 -26.24 -21.49
C ALA A 152 8.01 -25.15 -21.67
N ALA A 153 8.09 -24.38 -22.74
CA ALA A 153 7.08 -23.39 -23.11
C ALA A 153 5.70 -24.02 -23.33
N ALA A 154 5.64 -25.14 -24.02
CA ALA A 154 4.38 -25.85 -24.29
C ALA A 154 3.73 -26.39 -23.00
N LYS A 155 4.53 -26.84 -22.03
CA LYS A 155 4.03 -27.35 -20.75
C LYS A 155 3.42 -26.24 -19.89
N LEU A 156 4.06 -25.06 -19.81
CA LEU A 156 3.54 -23.93 -19.03
C LEU A 156 2.28 -23.32 -19.68
N LEU A 157 2.22 -23.24 -21.00
CA LEU A 157 1.01 -22.81 -21.69
C LEU A 157 -0.16 -23.75 -21.40
N GLN A 158 0.08 -25.03 -21.13
CA GLN A 158 -0.93 -25.98 -20.68
C GLN A 158 -1.36 -25.74 -19.22
N GLU A 159 -0.43 -25.40 -18.34
CA GLU A 159 -0.69 -25.10 -16.91
C GLU A 159 -1.39 -23.74 -16.71
N LEU A 160 -1.12 -22.77 -17.59
CA LEU A 160 -1.76 -21.44 -17.58
C LEU A 160 -3.13 -21.40 -18.25
N GLN A 161 -3.55 -22.49 -18.93
CA GLN A 161 -4.91 -22.55 -19.43
C GLN A 161 -5.87 -22.73 -18.25
N PRO A 162 -6.87 -21.82 -18.09
CA PRO A 162 -7.90 -22.02 -17.07
C PRO A 162 -8.59 -23.36 -17.35
N PRO A 163 -8.93 -24.14 -16.31
CA PRO A 163 -9.61 -25.41 -16.47
C PRO A 163 -10.86 -25.20 -17.35
N VAL A 164 -11.00 -26.00 -18.38
CA VAL A 164 -12.01 -25.88 -19.46
C VAL A 164 -13.45 -25.75 -18.94
N GLN A 165 -13.71 -25.98 -17.66
CA GLN A 165 -15.01 -25.87 -17.00
C GLN A 165 -15.29 -24.53 -16.32
N GLN A 166 -14.38 -23.57 -16.31
CA GLN A 166 -14.61 -22.20 -15.76
C GLN A 166 -14.82 -21.15 -16.86
N VAL A 167 -14.88 -21.52 -18.10
CA VAL A 167 -15.41 -20.67 -19.13
C VAL A 167 -16.90 -20.78 -19.03
N ILE A 168 -17.52 -19.69 -18.51
CA ILE A 168 -18.86 -19.35 -18.78
C ILE A 168 -19.81 -19.35 -17.65
N SER A 169 -20.25 -18.18 -17.43
CA SER A 169 -21.53 -17.77 -17.97
C SER A 169 -21.76 -16.25 -18.07
N GLN A 170 -20.77 -15.39 -18.15
CA GLN A 170 -21.07 -13.96 -18.30
C GLN A 170 -20.07 -13.08 -19.08
N CYS A 171 -19.09 -13.62 -19.80
CA CYS A 171 -18.32 -12.80 -20.74
C CYS A 171 -18.13 -13.51 -22.08
N ARG A 172 -19.00 -13.22 -23.04
CA ARG A 172 -18.67 -13.39 -24.46
C ARG A 172 -17.69 -12.28 -24.84
N VAL A 173 -16.39 -12.53 -24.73
CA VAL A 173 -15.40 -11.70 -25.41
C VAL A 173 -15.22 -12.26 -26.81
N ASN A 174 -15.69 -11.52 -27.81
CA ASN A 174 -15.49 -11.80 -29.20
C ASN A 174 -14.01 -11.66 -29.57
N TYR A 175 -13.27 -12.75 -29.61
CA TYR A 175 -11.96 -12.85 -30.25
C TYR A 175 -12.10 -12.91 -31.78
N ARG A 176 -12.59 -11.84 -32.39
CA ARG A 176 -12.64 -11.72 -33.87
C ARG A 176 -12.19 -10.33 -34.31
N GLN A 177 -11.02 -9.89 -33.90
CA GLN A 177 -10.32 -8.77 -34.56
C GLN A 177 -8.89 -8.69 -34.05
N LEU A 178 -8.03 -9.60 -34.44
CA LEU A 178 -6.59 -9.42 -34.56
C LEU A 178 -6.06 -10.53 -35.47
N VAL A 179 -6.28 -10.35 -36.74
CA VAL A 179 -5.47 -10.86 -37.86
C VAL A 179 -5.31 -9.71 -38.83
#